data_ae8f5f228536008e513fef1bba7ceaae
#
_entry.id   ae8f5f228536008e513fef1bba7ceaae
#
_cell.length_a   1.000
_cell.length_b   1.000
_cell.length_c   1.000
_cell.angle_alpha   90.00
_cell.angle_beta   90.00
_cell.angle_gamma   90.00
#
_symmetry.space_group_name_H-M   'P 1'
#
loop_
_entity.id
_entity.type
_entity.pdbx_description
1 polymer ?
#
loop_
_entity_poly.entity_id
_entity_poly.type
_entity_poly.pdbx_seq_one_letter_code
_entity_poly.pdbx_strand_id
1 'polypeptide(L)'
;MCLGIPGEVIALLDDDVATVSVSGVERQISVSLLAGEGLTVGDWVLVHVGFALSKIDPREAELTLDQIKKLGQAYTDEMAAYKETSIL
;
A
#
# COMPACT_ATOMS: atom_id res chain seq x y z
N MET A 1 16.71 -3.37 3.08
CA MET A 1 15.49 -4.17 3.26
C MET A 1 14.28 -3.30 3.00
N CYS A 2 13.37 -3.78 2.21
CA CYS A 2 12.18 -3.02 1.87
C CYS A 2 11.08 -3.26 2.91
N LEU A 3 10.42 -2.18 3.37
CA LEU A 3 9.36 -2.28 4.38
C LEU A 3 7.97 -2.22 3.76
N GLY A 4 7.90 -2.20 2.43
CA GLY A 4 6.64 -2.12 1.72
C GLY A 4 6.67 -1.04 0.67
N ILE A 5 5.52 -0.84 0.02
CA ILE A 5 5.39 0.16 -1.04
C ILE A 5 4.19 1.05 -0.73
N PRO A 6 4.30 2.38 -0.94
CA PRO A 6 3.18 3.28 -0.68
C PRO A 6 2.03 3.06 -1.66
N GLY A 7 0.82 3.03 -1.14
CA GLY A 7 -0.37 2.91 -1.96
C GLY A 7 -1.45 3.86 -1.48
N GLU A 8 -2.28 4.30 -2.40
CA GLU A 8 -3.40 5.19 -2.09
C GLU A 8 -4.68 4.39 -1.95
N VAL A 9 -5.43 4.62 -0.87
CA VAL A 9 -6.72 3.99 -0.66
C VAL A 9 -7.74 4.64 -1.61
N ILE A 10 -8.31 3.85 -2.50
CA ILE A 10 -9.30 4.35 -3.46
C ILE A 10 -10.71 3.87 -3.18
N ALA A 11 -10.88 2.84 -2.37
CA ALA A 11 -12.19 2.38 -1.92
C ALA A 11 -12.05 1.61 -0.62
N LEU A 12 -13.03 1.76 0.25
CA LEU A 12 -13.13 0.97 1.47
C LEU A 12 -14.26 -0.04 1.27
N LEU A 13 -13.92 -1.33 1.30
CA LEU A 13 -14.89 -2.40 1.02
C LEU A 13 -15.60 -2.86 2.28
N ASP A 14 -14.86 -2.96 3.37
CA ASP A 14 -15.41 -3.23 4.71
C ASP A 14 -14.37 -2.80 5.75
N ASP A 15 -14.56 -3.19 7.01
CA ASP A 15 -13.67 -2.77 8.09
C ASP A 15 -12.25 -3.32 7.94
N ASP A 16 -12.10 -4.42 7.21
CA ASP A 16 -10.82 -5.13 7.11
C ASP A 16 -10.20 -5.08 5.72
N VAL A 17 -10.93 -4.62 4.70
CA VAL A 17 -10.48 -4.68 3.31
C VAL A 17 -10.66 -3.34 2.61
N ALA A 18 -9.63 -2.92 1.91
CA ALA A 18 -9.68 -1.72 1.08
C ALA A 18 -9.05 -2.00 -0.28
N THR A 19 -9.51 -1.28 -1.30
CA THR A 19 -8.85 -1.27 -2.59
C THR A 19 -7.79 -0.18 -2.56
N VAL A 20 -6.57 -0.55 -2.91
CA VAL A 20 -5.41 0.34 -2.88
C VAL A 20 -4.81 0.39 -4.27
N SER A 21 -4.35 1.57 -4.68
CA SER A 21 -3.67 1.77 -5.95
C SER A 21 -2.20 2.06 -5.70
N VAL A 22 -1.33 1.28 -6.35
CA VAL A 22 0.12 1.50 -6.35
C VAL A 22 0.56 1.63 -7.79
N SER A 23 1.04 2.81 -8.16
CA SER A 23 1.52 3.07 -9.54
C SER A 23 0.51 2.62 -10.60
N GLY A 24 -0.77 2.88 -10.36
CA GLY A 24 -1.85 2.54 -11.27
C GLY A 24 -2.35 1.11 -11.19
N VAL A 25 -1.76 0.27 -10.36
CA VAL A 25 -2.20 -1.11 -10.16
C VAL A 25 -3.08 -1.18 -8.92
N GLU A 26 -4.32 -1.62 -9.08
CA GLU A 26 -5.31 -1.70 -8.00
C GLU A 26 -5.40 -3.11 -7.46
N ARG A 27 -5.36 -3.25 -6.14
CA ARG A 27 -5.49 -4.54 -5.45
C ARG A 27 -6.29 -4.37 -4.16
N GLN A 28 -6.94 -5.43 -3.77
CA GLN A 28 -7.66 -5.50 -2.50
C GLN A 28 -6.69 -5.95 -1.42
N ILE A 29 -6.55 -5.12 -0.39
CA ILE A 29 -5.52 -5.27 0.64
C ILE A 29 -6.20 -5.33 1.99
N SER A 30 -5.66 -6.16 2.89
CA SER A 30 -6.11 -6.18 4.27
C SER A 30 -5.68 -4.90 4.99
N VAL A 31 -6.64 -4.23 5.61
CA VAL A 31 -6.39 -3.04 6.43
C VAL A 31 -6.72 -3.31 7.90
N SER A 32 -6.77 -4.58 8.30
CA SER A 32 -7.12 -4.95 9.67
C SER A 32 -6.13 -4.40 10.69
N LEU A 33 -4.86 -4.24 10.31
CA LEU A 33 -3.83 -3.68 11.19
C LEU A 33 -4.03 -2.20 11.46
N LEU A 34 -4.87 -1.54 10.65
CA LEU A 34 -5.16 -0.11 10.78
C LEU A 34 -6.55 0.14 11.35
N ALA A 35 -7.17 -0.87 11.91
CA ALA A 35 -8.47 -0.74 12.57
C ALA A 35 -8.39 0.31 13.67
N GLY A 36 -9.34 1.23 13.70
CA GLY A 36 -9.35 2.30 14.69
C GLY A 36 -8.56 3.55 14.32
N GLU A 37 -7.85 3.54 13.18
CA GLU A 37 -7.08 4.71 12.76
C GLU A 37 -7.84 5.67 11.86
N GLY A 38 -9.11 5.41 11.61
CA GLY A 38 -9.95 6.30 10.82
C GLY A 38 -9.55 6.38 9.36
N LEU A 39 -9.19 5.24 8.78
CA LEU A 39 -8.77 5.17 7.38
C LEU A 39 -9.89 5.63 6.44
N THR A 40 -9.56 6.50 5.49
CA THR A 40 -10.53 7.04 4.52
C THR A 40 -9.96 6.97 3.11
N VAL A 41 -10.85 7.08 2.13
CA VAL A 41 -10.44 7.17 0.71
C VAL A 41 -9.56 8.41 0.54
N GLY A 42 -8.45 8.25 -0.14
CA GLY A 42 -7.45 9.29 -0.31
C GLY A 42 -6.28 9.20 0.65
N ASP A 43 -6.40 8.39 1.70
CA ASP A 43 -5.29 8.14 2.61
C ASP A 43 -4.22 7.30 1.93
N TRP A 44 -2.99 7.49 2.36
CA TRP A 44 -1.86 6.70 1.90
C TRP A 44 -1.44 5.71 2.97
N VAL A 45 -1.11 4.50 2.53
CA VAL A 45 -0.70 3.42 3.42
C VAL A 45 0.54 2.74 2.86
N LEU A 46 1.32 2.14 3.76
CA LEU A 46 2.46 1.34 3.39
C LEU A 46 2.00 -0.11 3.26
N VAL A 47 2.12 -0.69 2.06
CA VAL A 47 1.61 -2.03 1.74
C VAL A 47 2.76 -3.01 1.63
N HIS A 48 2.64 -4.16 2.30
CA HIS A 48 3.60 -5.23 2.21
C HIS A 48 2.87 -6.57 2.26
N VAL A 49 3.04 -7.38 1.23
CA VAL A 49 2.51 -8.76 1.11
C VAL A 49 1.02 -8.83 1.45
N GLY A 50 0.22 -7.93 0.85
CA GLY A 50 -1.23 -7.96 1.00
C GLY A 50 -1.78 -7.30 2.25
N PHE A 51 -0.92 -6.71 3.09
CA PHE A 51 -1.31 -6.02 4.30
C PHE A 51 -0.91 -4.55 4.26
N ALA A 52 -1.80 -3.68 4.72
CA ALA A 52 -1.44 -2.31 4.99
C ALA A 52 -0.84 -2.26 6.39
N LEU A 53 0.41 -1.85 6.50
CA LEU A 53 1.15 -1.86 7.76
C LEU A 53 0.97 -0.59 8.56
N SER A 54 0.90 0.55 7.89
CA SER A 54 0.78 1.84 8.55
C SER A 54 0.18 2.86 7.61
N LYS A 55 -0.46 3.86 8.20
CA LYS A 55 -0.95 5.01 7.50
C LYS A 55 0.20 6.02 7.41
N ILE A 56 0.43 6.57 6.23
CA ILE A 56 1.52 7.51 6.01
C ILE A 56 1.00 8.81 5.39
N ASP A 57 1.77 9.86 5.58
CA ASP A 57 1.52 11.17 4.99
C ASP A 57 1.72 11.09 3.47
N PRO A 58 0.91 11.75 2.64
CA PRO A 58 1.10 11.74 1.18
C PRO A 58 2.50 12.16 0.75
N ARG A 59 3.11 13.12 1.43
CA ARG A 59 4.45 13.56 1.11
C ARG A 59 5.49 12.48 1.44
N GLU A 60 5.31 11.80 2.56
CA GLU A 60 6.15 10.68 2.95
C GLU A 60 6.02 9.54 1.95
N ALA A 61 4.80 9.30 1.47
CA ALA A 61 4.55 8.28 0.45
C ALA A 61 5.32 8.59 -0.83
N GLU A 62 5.28 9.84 -1.28
CA GLU A 62 5.99 10.27 -2.48
C GLU A 62 7.49 10.07 -2.34
N LEU A 63 8.06 10.49 -1.22
CA LEU A 63 9.49 10.35 -0.97
C LEU A 63 9.92 8.88 -0.88
N THR A 64 9.11 8.07 -0.20
CA THR A 64 9.39 6.65 -0.03
C THR A 64 9.35 5.94 -1.38
N LEU A 65 8.34 6.23 -2.20
CA LEU A 65 8.20 5.62 -3.51
C LEU A 65 9.39 6.00 -4.41
N ASP A 66 9.80 7.26 -4.37
CA ASP A 66 10.93 7.73 -5.14
C ASP A 66 12.22 7.01 -4.75
N GLN A 67 12.45 6.84 -3.45
CA GLN A 67 13.63 6.11 -2.97
C GLN A 67 13.61 4.64 -3.36
N ILE A 68 12.44 3.99 -3.27
CA ILE A 68 12.31 2.59 -3.66
C ILE A 68 12.59 2.41 -5.15
N LYS A 69 12.09 3.32 -5.98
CA LYS A 69 12.34 3.27 -7.43
C LYS A 69 13.83 3.38 -7.75
N LYS A 70 14.56 4.18 -6.98
CA LYS A 70 16.01 4.32 -7.17
C LYS A 70 16.78 3.05 -6.83
N LEU A 71 16.22 2.19 -6.01
CA LEU A 71 16.83 0.91 -5.66
C LEU A 71 16.63 -0.15 -6.74
N GLY A 72 15.81 0.12 -7.77
CA GLY A 72 15.62 -0.78 -8.90
C GLY A 72 15.02 -2.12 -8.52
N GLN A 73 15.85 -3.07 -8.15
CA GLN A 73 15.40 -4.42 -7.84
C GLN A 73 14.41 -4.47 -6.67
N ALA A 74 14.64 -3.66 -5.64
CA ALA A 74 13.72 -3.61 -4.50
C ALA A 74 12.33 -3.15 -4.92
N TYR A 75 12.24 -2.17 -5.80
CA TYR A 75 10.96 -1.71 -6.34
C TYR A 75 10.28 -2.82 -7.15
N THR A 76 11.03 -3.48 -8.03
CA THR A 76 10.52 -4.57 -8.86
C THR A 76 9.98 -5.70 -8.00
N ASP A 77 10.72 -6.08 -6.95
CA ASP A 77 10.32 -7.16 -6.05
C ASP A 77 9.04 -6.79 -5.28
N GLU A 78 8.93 -5.57 -4.79
CA GLU A 78 7.73 -5.13 -4.08
C GLU A 78 6.52 -5.07 -5.00
N MET A 79 6.70 -4.59 -6.23
CA MET A 79 5.61 -4.54 -7.19
C MET A 79 5.16 -5.94 -7.58
N ALA A 80 6.09 -6.88 -7.75
CA ALA A 80 5.75 -8.26 -8.07
C ALA A 80 4.94 -8.89 -6.95
N ALA A 81 5.38 -8.71 -5.70
CA ALA A 81 4.66 -9.22 -4.53
C ALA A 81 3.28 -8.57 -4.42
N TYR A 82 3.19 -7.27 -4.65
CA TYR A 82 1.92 -6.54 -4.61
C TYR A 82 0.94 -7.07 -5.67
N LYS A 83 1.42 -7.27 -6.89
CA LYS A 83 0.56 -7.74 -8.00
C LYS A 83 0.04 -9.14 -7.76
N GLU A 84 0.80 -9.98 -7.10
CA GLU A 84 0.41 -11.36 -6.83
C GLU A 84 -0.52 -11.48 -5.63
N THR A 85 -0.60 -10.46 -4.79
CA THR A 85 -1.31 -10.52 -3.53
C THR A 85 -2.66 -9.81 -3.64
N SER A 86 -3.73 -10.58 -3.54
CA SER A 86 -5.09 -10.04 -3.40
C SER A 86 -5.83 -10.95 -2.46
N ILE A 87 -6.53 -10.38 -1.49
CA ILE A 87 -7.28 -11.15 -0.50
C ILE A 87 -8.72 -11.41 -0.92
N LEU A 88 -9.13 -10.90 -2.06
CA LEU A 88 -10.47 -11.16 -2.61
C LEU A 88 -10.42 -11.63 -4.05
#